data_931cc67127016572a9dc39a59dcf7c78
#
_entry.id   931cc67127016572a9dc39a59dcf7c78
#
_cell.length_a   1.000
_cell.length_b   1.000
_cell.length_c   1.000
_cell.angle_alpha   90.00
_cell.angle_beta   90.00
_cell.angle_gamma   90.00
#
_symmetry.space_group_name_H-M   'P 1'
#
loop_
_entity.id
_entity.type
_entity.pdbx_description
1 polymer ?
#
loop_
_entity_poly.entity_id
_entity_poly.type
_entity_poly.pdbx_seq_one_letter_code
_entity_poly.pdbx_strand_id
1 'polypeptide(L)'
;MAAVGIFLLLCCYRSKGSFGKFIKRLSGEVPPAKEIVFLLILLAGITWIMVFVFHVSDGYLYSGFTVFGDYAPHTAMMRSFSLGNNFPTQYPHFGGEDVKYHFMFQFLTGNLEYLGMRIDIAYNAVSSLSLWCFFIMLYSMAKRFFGSMSAGVLSVLFVVFRSGTAFFRFAYEHLQAGDLWETLAGNTAFIGYT
;
A
#
# COMPACT_ATOMS: atom_id res chain seq x y z
N MET A 1 21.01 -9.10 7.84
CA MET A 1 20.14 -8.44 8.84
C MET A 1 20.90 -7.92 10.05
N ALA A 2 21.75 -8.74 10.73
CA ALA A 2 22.56 -8.28 11.86
C ALA A 2 23.48 -7.08 11.53
N ALA A 3 24.12 -7.06 10.37
CA ALA A 3 25.01 -5.96 9.95
C ALA A 3 24.28 -4.60 9.82
N VAL A 4 23.05 -4.58 9.32
CA VAL A 4 22.25 -3.34 9.21
C VAL A 4 21.83 -2.86 10.60
N GLY A 5 21.42 -3.77 11.48
CA GLY A 5 21.09 -3.44 12.87
C GLY A 5 22.30 -2.89 13.63
N ILE A 6 23.47 -3.52 13.48
CA ILE A 6 24.73 -3.05 14.09
C ILE A 6 25.13 -1.68 13.52
N PHE A 7 25.00 -1.48 12.19
CA PHE A 7 25.30 -0.19 11.56
C PHE A 7 24.37 0.93 12.08
N LEU A 8 23.06 0.66 12.18
CA LEU A 8 22.10 1.61 12.76
C LEU A 8 22.39 1.90 14.23
N LEU A 9 22.72 0.89 15.04
CA LEU A 9 23.13 1.06 16.45
C LEU A 9 24.41 1.88 16.58
N LEU A 10 25.40 1.64 15.72
CA LEU A 10 26.65 2.42 15.69
C LEU A 10 26.39 3.88 15.27
N CYS A 11 25.53 4.10 14.27
CA CYS A 11 25.11 5.45 13.89
C CYS A 11 24.36 6.15 15.03
N CYS A 12 23.47 5.47 15.73
CA CYS A 12 22.76 6.00 16.90
C CYS A 12 23.72 6.27 18.07
N TYR A 13 24.69 5.38 18.32
CA TYR A 13 25.68 5.54 19.39
C TYR A 13 26.62 6.73 19.13
N ARG A 14 27.09 6.86 17.88
CA ARG A 14 27.99 7.97 17.48
C ARG A 14 27.27 9.33 17.43
N SER A 15 25.94 9.33 17.33
CA SER A 15 25.13 10.56 17.20
C SER A 15 24.42 10.99 18.48
N LYS A 16 24.86 10.53 19.67
CA LYS A 16 24.16 10.79 20.97
C LYS A 16 23.74 12.26 21.20
N GLY A 17 24.47 13.23 20.68
CA GLY A 17 24.08 14.65 20.74
C GLY A 17 23.25 15.15 19.55
N SER A 18 23.39 14.50 18.39
CA SER A 18 22.70 14.87 17.15
C SER A 18 21.33 14.20 17.03
N PHE A 19 21.19 12.97 17.56
CA PHE A 19 19.93 12.23 17.53
C PHE A 19 18.84 12.92 18.38
N GLY A 20 19.18 13.43 19.56
CA GLY A 20 18.27 14.25 20.36
C GLY A 20 17.85 15.54 19.65
N LYS A 21 18.79 16.20 18.94
CA LYS A 21 18.49 17.36 18.10
C LYS A 21 17.68 16.99 16.86
N PHE A 22 17.95 15.83 16.27
CA PHE A 22 17.20 15.29 15.14
C PHE A 22 15.78 14.90 15.55
N ILE A 23 15.59 14.18 16.66
CA ILE A 23 14.27 13.88 17.22
C ILE A 23 13.53 15.18 17.58
N LYS A 24 14.22 16.17 18.21
CA LYS A 24 13.63 17.48 18.53
C LYS A 24 13.30 18.31 17.26
N ARG A 25 13.99 18.08 16.15
CA ARG A 25 13.67 18.63 14.83
C ARG A 25 12.53 17.88 14.13
N LEU A 26 12.43 16.55 14.34
CA LEU A 26 11.30 15.72 13.89
C LEU A 26 10.05 15.95 14.76
N SER A 27 10.20 16.24 16.04
CA SER A 27 9.11 16.69 16.93
C SER A 27 8.78 18.18 16.76
N GLY A 28 9.17 18.78 15.61
CA GLY A 28 8.59 20.03 15.14
C GLY A 28 7.06 19.95 15.22
N GLU A 29 6.44 21.06 15.52
CA GLU A 29 5.02 21.30 15.81
C GLU A 29 4.08 20.12 15.53
N VAL A 30 3.44 19.60 16.57
CA VAL A 30 2.42 18.55 16.43
C VAL A 30 1.44 19.00 15.36
N PRO A 31 1.20 18.19 14.31
CA PRO A 31 0.26 18.56 13.25
C PRO A 31 -1.08 18.95 13.86
N PRO A 32 -1.76 19.99 13.38
CA PRO A 32 -3.06 20.36 13.88
C PRO A 32 -4.04 19.18 13.76
N ALA A 33 -4.96 19.05 14.69
CA ALA A 33 -5.88 17.92 14.79
C ALA A 33 -6.58 17.58 13.46
N LYS A 34 -6.92 18.59 12.65
CA LYS A 34 -7.56 18.41 11.31
C LYS A 34 -6.64 17.66 10.32
N GLU A 35 -5.33 17.82 10.39
CA GLU A 35 -4.39 17.08 9.55
C GLU A 35 -4.30 15.63 10.00
N ILE A 36 -4.24 15.39 11.30
CA ILE A 36 -4.23 14.04 11.87
C ILE A 36 -5.52 13.31 11.46
N VAL A 37 -6.66 13.96 11.62
CA VAL A 37 -7.96 13.38 11.22
C VAL A 37 -7.98 13.04 9.72
N PHE A 38 -7.51 13.95 8.86
CA PHE A 38 -7.40 13.67 7.41
C PHE A 38 -6.54 12.44 7.13
N LEU A 39 -5.35 12.35 7.73
CA LEU A 39 -4.44 11.22 7.53
C LEU A 39 -5.01 9.90 8.07
N LEU A 40 -5.75 9.93 9.18
CA LEU A 40 -6.42 8.75 9.73
C LEU A 40 -7.58 8.29 8.85
N ILE A 41 -8.39 9.22 8.31
CA ILE A 41 -9.45 8.90 7.34
C ILE A 41 -8.84 8.25 6.10
N LEU A 42 -7.73 8.80 5.61
CA LEU A 42 -6.99 8.25 4.47
C LEU A 42 -6.50 6.83 4.75
N LEU A 43 -5.91 6.58 5.93
CA LEU A 43 -5.48 5.24 6.35
C LEU A 43 -6.66 4.27 6.41
N ALA A 44 -7.77 4.69 7.01
CA ALA A 44 -8.99 3.87 7.11
C ALA A 44 -9.54 3.52 5.73
N GLY A 45 -9.60 4.48 4.80
CA GLY A 45 -10.05 4.24 3.42
C GLY A 45 -9.12 3.29 2.65
N ILE A 46 -7.80 3.48 2.77
CA ILE A 46 -6.81 2.58 2.16
C ILE A 46 -6.97 1.16 2.70
N THR A 47 -7.02 1.00 4.02
CA THR A 47 -7.14 -0.31 4.67
C THR A 47 -8.45 -0.99 4.28
N TRP A 48 -9.55 -0.23 4.23
CA TRP A 48 -10.84 -0.76 3.80
C TRP A 48 -10.80 -1.30 2.37
N ILE A 49 -10.22 -0.55 1.43
CA ILE A 49 -10.07 -1.00 0.03
C ILE A 49 -9.18 -2.24 -0.04
N MET A 50 -8.04 -2.27 0.65
CA MET A 50 -7.13 -3.42 0.65
C MET A 50 -7.80 -4.68 1.18
N VAL A 51 -8.52 -4.59 2.30
CA VAL A 51 -9.27 -5.71 2.88
C VAL A 51 -10.43 -6.14 1.98
N PHE A 52 -11.12 -5.19 1.33
CA PHE A 52 -12.18 -5.52 0.38
C PHE A 52 -11.64 -6.30 -0.83
N VAL A 53 -10.47 -5.91 -1.34
CA VAL A 53 -9.86 -6.52 -2.54
C VAL A 53 -9.19 -7.86 -2.22
N PHE A 54 -8.60 -8.03 -1.04
CA PHE A 54 -7.84 -9.23 -0.70
C PHE A 54 -8.13 -9.67 0.74
N HIS A 55 -8.88 -10.75 0.90
CA HIS A 55 -9.28 -11.28 2.21
C HIS A 55 -9.52 -12.78 2.20
N VAL A 56 -9.46 -13.38 3.37
CA VAL A 56 -9.84 -14.77 3.60
C VAL A 56 -11.22 -14.82 4.26
N SER A 57 -12.14 -15.55 3.65
CA SER A 57 -13.46 -15.86 4.22
C SER A 57 -13.81 -17.34 3.97
N ASP A 58 -14.40 -18.00 4.94
CA ASP A 58 -14.85 -19.40 4.86
C ASP A 58 -13.77 -20.39 4.38
N GLY A 59 -12.49 -20.10 4.70
CA GLY A 59 -11.35 -20.93 4.30
C GLY A 59 -10.86 -20.68 2.86
N TYR A 60 -11.47 -19.78 2.13
CA TYR A 60 -11.06 -19.36 0.78
C TYR A 60 -10.39 -18.00 0.78
N LEU A 61 -9.42 -17.85 -0.12
CA LEU A 61 -8.72 -16.59 -0.36
C LEU A 61 -9.40 -15.88 -1.53
N TYR A 62 -10.00 -14.73 -1.26
CA TYR A 62 -10.66 -13.89 -2.26
C TYR A 62 -9.70 -12.80 -2.74
N SER A 63 -9.69 -12.58 -4.06
CA SER A 63 -8.96 -11.47 -4.68
C SER A 63 -9.87 -10.71 -5.65
N GLY A 64 -9.64 -9.41 -5.78
CA GLY A 64 -10.40 -8.56 -6.70
C GLY A 64 -10.31 -9.07 -8.14
N PHE A 65 -11.43 -9.03 -8.86
CA PHE A 65 -11.56 -9.59 -10.22
C PHE A 65 -10.53 -9.02 -11.21
N THR A 66 -10.25 -7.72 -11.15
CA THR A 66 -9.33 -7.06 -12.10
C THR A 66 -7.85 -7.34 -11.83
N VAL A 67 -7.51 -7.85 -10.66
CA VAL A 67 -6.11 -8.02 -10.20
C VAL A 67 -5.78 -9.46 -9.80
N PHE A 68 -6.68 -10.42 -10.05
CA PHE A 68 -6.47 -11.81 -9.65
C PHE A 68 -5.20 -12.42 -10.25
N GLY A 69 -4.86 -12.03 -11.49
CA GLY A 69 -3.67 -12.50 -12.19
C GLY A 69 -2.36 -12.11 -11.49
N ASP A 70 -2.33 -10.95 -10.84
CA ASP A 70 -1.16 -10.48 -10.08
C ASP A 70 -1.10 -11.11 -8.69
N TYR A 71 -2.25 -11.34 -8.05
CA TYR A 71 -2.27 -11.93 -6.71
C TYR A 71 -1.77 -13.37 -6.67
N ALA A 72 -2.05 -14.18 -7.69
CA ALA A 72 -1.66 -15.58 -7.72
C ALA A 72 -0.12 -15.76 -7.64
N PRO A 73 0.71 -15.15 -8.52
CA PRO A 73 2.16 -15.26 -8.45
C PRO A 73 2.75 -14.61 -7.18
N HIS A 74 2.19 -13.49 -6.73
CA HIS A 74 2.66 -12.85 -5.50
C HIS A 74 2.37 -13.71 -4.26
N THR A 75 1.19 -14.32 -4.18
CA THR A 75 0.84 -15.24 -3.08
C THR A 75 1.71 -16.48 -3.09
N ALA A 76 2.00 -17.07 -4.26
CA ALA A 76 2.91 -18.19 -4.38
C ALA A 76 4.33 -17.82 -3.92
N MET A 77 4.82 -16.62 -4.26
CA MET A 77 6.11 -16.13 -3.80
C MET A 77 6.13 -15.92 -2.26
N MET A 78 5.09 -15.33 -1.66
CA MET A 78 4.98 -15.19 -0.20
C MET A 78 5.02 -16.55 0.48
N ARG A 79 4.21 -17.52 -0.02
CA ARG A 79 4.16 -18.88 0.51
C ARG A 79 5.46 -19.65 0.35
N SER A 80 6.26 -19.37 -0.69
CA SER A 80 7.57 -19.96 -0.85
C SER A 80 8.55 -19.56 0.27
N PHE A 81 8.41 -18.37 0.84
CA PHE A 81 9.20 -17.93 1.99
C PHE A 81 8.63 -18.43 3.31
N SER A 82 7.31 -18.43 3.49
CA SER A 82 6.69 -18.83 4.75
C SER A 82 6.69 -20.34 4.99
N LEU A 83 6.49 -21.14 3.95
CA LEU A 83 6.32 -22.59 4.04
C LEU A 83 7.43 -23.37 3.31
N GLY A 84 8.06 -22.76 2.31
CA GLY A 84 8.99 -23.43 1.39
C GLY A 84 10.46 -23.24 1.72
N ASN A 85 10.83 -22.44 2.73
CA ASN A 85 12.22 -22.14 3.06
C ASN A 85 13.08 -21.75 1.84
N ASN A 86 12.55 -20.83 1.01
CA ASN A 86 13.09 -20.46 -0.30
C ASN A 86 14.39 -19.64 -0.19
N PHE A 87 15.50 -20.29 0.20
CA PHE A 87 16.85 -19.73 0.24
C PHE A 87 17.88 -20.76 -0.21
N PRO A 88 18.75 -20.42 -1.20
CA PRO A 88 18.77 -19.17 -1.99
C PRO A 88 17.47 -18.96 -2.77
N THR A 89 17.11 -17.71 -3.00
CA THR A 89 15.79 -17.32 -3.50
C THR A 89 15.58 -17.75 -4.95
N GLN A 90 14.67 -18.68 -5.17
CA GLN A 90 14.28 -19.16 -6.49
C GLN A 90 12.84 -18.75 -6.84
N TYR A 91 12.56 -18.68 -8.12
CA TYR A 91 11.23 -18.36 -8.60
C TYR A 91 10.27 -19.54 -8.38
N PRO A 92 9.19 -19.43 -7.60
CA PRO A 92 8.33 -20.58 -7.27
C PRO A 92 7.63 -21.19 -8.48
N HIS A 93 7.55 -20.47 -9.62
CA HIS A 93 6.96 -20.94 -10.86
C HIS A 93 7.97 -21.60 -11.81
N PHE A 94 9.29 -21.41 -11.59
CA PHE A 94 10.38 -21.95 -12.39
C PHE A 94 11.51 -22.42 -11.49
N GLY A 95 11.44 -23.67 -11.04
CA GLY A 95 12.48 -24.26 -10.19
C GLY A 95 13.84 -24.22 -10.88
N GLY A 96 14.87 -23.83 -10.12
CA GLY A 96 16.24 -23.71 -10.60
C GLY A 96 16.63 -22.35 -11.17
N GLU A 97 15.68 -21.42 -11.29
CA GLU A 97 15.97 -20.03 -11.71
C GLU A 97 15.90 -19.06 -10.53
N ASP A 98 16.92 -18.22 -10.42
CA ASP A 98 16.97 -17.17 -9.40
C ASP A 98 15.90 -16.09 -9.66
N VAL A 99 15.36 -15.51 -8.59
CA VAL A 99 14.38 -14.42 -8.69
C VAL A 99 15.06 -13.17 -9.26
N LYS A 100 14.67 -12.79 -10.46
CA LYS A 100 15.09 -11.56 -11.17
C LYS A 100 14.05 -10.43 -11.03
N TYR A 101 13.28 -10.42 -9.96
CA TYR A 101 12.18 -9.49 -9.68
C TYR A 101 12.31 -8.94 -8.26
N HIS A 102 11.70 -7.81 -7.99
CA HIS A 102 11.67 -7.26 -6.63
C HIS A 102 10.80 -8.14 -5.72
N PHE A 103 11.42 -8.89 -4.83
CA PHE A 103 10.75 -9.87 -3.96
C PHE A 103 10.71 -9.45 -2.48
N MET A 104 11.30 -8.32 -2.12
CA MET A 104 11.42 -7.92 -0.70
C MET A 104 10.07 -7.72 -0.01
N PHE A 105 9.06 -7.28 -0.75
CA PHE A 105 7.69 -7.19 -0.24
C PHE A 105 7.12 -8.57 0.09
N GLN A 106 7.23 -9.52 -0.83
CA GLN A 106 6.77 -10.90 -0.66
C GLN A 106 7.58 -11.63 0.43
N PHE A 107 8.87 -11.33 0.54
CA PHE A 107 9.71 -11.83 1.62
C PHE A 107 9.24 -11.31 2.98
N LEU A 108 8.98 -10.01 3.11
CA LEU A 108 8.48 -9.42 4.36
C LEU A 108 7.13 -10.01 4.75
N THR A 109 6.18 -10.06 3.83
CA THR A 109 4.83 -10.61 4.07
C THR A 109 4.87 -12.11 4.37
N GLY A 110 5.71 -12.89 3.66
CA GLY A 110 5.93 -14.29 3.95
C GLY A 110 6.54 -14.54 5.32
N ASN A 111 7.48 -13.69 5.78
CA ASN A 111 8.00 -13.79 7.15
C ASN A 111 6.95 -13.45 8.21
N LEU A 112 6.06 -12.49 7.95
CA LEU A 112 4.94 -12.20 8.86
C LEU A 112 3.98 -13.40 8.94
N GLU A 113 3.72 -14.07 7.80
CA GLU A 113 2.94 -15.30 7.78
C GLU A 113 3.65 -16.43 8.54
N TYR A 114 4.94 -16.62 8.37
CA TYR A 114 5.75 -17.59 9.13
C TYR A 114 5.68 -17.34 10.64
N LEU A 115 5.59 -16.08 11.06
CA LEU A 115 5.41 -15.69 12.47
C LEU A 115 3.97 -15.87 12.98
N GLY A 116 3.07 -16.43 12.17
CA GLY A 116 1.69 -16.77 12.56
C GLY A 116 0.63 -15.76 12.14
N MET A 117 0.99 -14.72 11.37
CA MET A 117 0.01 -13.79 10.84
C MET A 117 -0.71 -14.41 9.64
N ARG A 118 -2.03 -14.29 9.54
CA ARG A 118 -2.77 -14.76 8.36
C ARG A 118 -2.32 -14.00 7.11
N ILE A 119 -2.15 -14.69 5.98
CA ILE A 119 -1.54 -14.15 4.75
C ILE A 119 -2.19 -12.86 4.24
N ASP A 120 -3.50 -12.78 4.26
CA ASP A 120 -4.25 -11.59 3.84
C ASP A 120 -4.03 -10.41 4.78
N ILE A 121 -3.95 -10.66 6.09
CA ILE A 121 -3.65 -9.61 7.08
C ILE A 121 -2.21 -9.11 6.90
N ALA A 122 -1.24 -10.03 6.73
CA ALA A 122 0.16 -9.67 6.49
C ALA A 122 0.32 -8.81 5.23
N TYR A 123 -0.31 -9.24 4.13
CA TYR A 123 -0.30 -8.51 2.86
C TYR A 123 -0.93 -7.13 2.99
N ASN A 124 -2.16 -7.07 3.51
CA ASN A 124 -2.93 -5.83 3.63
C ASN A 124 -2.28 -4.83 4.59
N ALA A 125 -1.71 -5.30 5.70
CA ALA A 125 -1.02 -4.43 6.67
C ALA A 125 0.21 -3.76 6.04
N VAL A 126 1.08 -4.52 5.36
CA VAL A 126 2.28 -3.97 4.71
C VAL A 126 1.90 -3.04 3.55
N SER A 127 0.92 -3.44 2.72
CA SER A 127 0.44 -2.64 1.59
C SER A 127 -0.20 -1.34 2.05
N SER A 128 -1.11 -1.41 3.04
CA SER A 128 -1.81 -0.23 3.56
C SER A 128 -0.84 0.76 4.21
N LEU A 129 0.11 0.26 5.00
CA LEU A 129 1.12 1.09 5.65
C LEU A 129 2.04 1.75 4.61
N SER A 130 2.49 1.01 3.61
CA SER A 130 3.37 1.52 2.56
C SER A 130 2.68 2.62 1.74
N LEU A 131 1.44 2.39 1.32
CA LEU A 131 0.67 3.37 0.55
C LEU A 131 0.33 4.60 1.41
N TRP A 132 0.00 4.41 2.68
CA TRP A 132 -0.24 5.51 3.60
C TRP A 132 1.01 6.36 3.82
N CYS A 133 2.18 5.75 4.02
CA CYS A 133 3.45 6.46 4.12
C CYS A 133 3.75 7.26 2.84
N PHE A 134 3.48 6.70 1.66
CA PHE A 134 3.62 7.41 0.39
C PHE A 134 2.74 8.67 0.36
N PHE A 135 1.47 8.58 0.75
CA PHE A 135 0.57 9.73 0.79
C PHE A 135 0.95 10.77 1.84
N ILE A 136 1.47 10.33 3.01
CA ILE A 136 2.03 11.27 4.00
C ILE A 136 3.20 12.05 3.42
N MET A 137 4.09 11.38 2.71
CA MET A 137 5.25 12.04 2.07
C MET A 137 4.80 13.03 1.01
N LEU A 138 3.86 12.64 0.15
CA LEU A 138 3.28 13.50 -0.89
C LEU A 138 2.59 14.73 -0.29
N TYR A 139 1.73 14.52 0.71
CA TYR A 139 1.06 15.57 1.47
C TYR A 139 2.06 16.54 2.08
N SER A 140 3.06 16.01 2.80
CA SER A 140 4.06 16.81 3.51
C SER A 140 4.93 17.61 2.55
N MET A 141 5.30 17.03 1.41
CA MET A 141 6.07 17.70 0.37
C MET A 141 5.28 18.86 -0.24
N ALA A 142 4.03 18.62 -0.65
CA ALA A 142 3.18 19.67 -1.22
C ALA A 142 2.89 20.78 -0.21
N LYS A 143 2.57 20.44 1.05
CA LYS A 143 2.38 21.42 2.12
C LYS A 143 3.63 22.27 2.33
N ARG A 144 4.82 21.66 2.29
CA ARG A 144 6.09 22.36 2.47
C ARG A 144 6.40 23.33 1.30
N PHE A 145 6.10 22.93 0.07
CA PHE A 145 6.34 23.78 -1.11
C PHE A 145 5.38 24.96 -1.19
N PHE A 146 4.11 24.74 -0.91
CA PHE A 146 3.06 25.75 -1.09
C PHE A 146 2.61 26.43 0.21
N GLY A 147 3.17 26.03 1.37
CA GLY A 147 2.82 26.62 2.67
C GLY A 147 1.36 26.41 3.11
N SER A 148 0.62 25.47 2.49
CA SER A 148 -0.82 25.32 2.66
C SER A 148 -1.24 23.87 2.88
N MET A 149 -2.09 23.64 3.89
CA MET A 149 -2.72 22.35 4.11
C MET A 149 -3.57 21.93 2.90
N SER A 150 -4.30 22.87 2.29
CA SER A 150 -5.14 22.58 1.12
C SER A 150 -4.34 22.06 -0.06
N ALA A 151 -3.13 22.59 -0.29
CA ALA A 151 -2.23 22.07 -1.33
C ALA A 151 -1.80 20.62 -1.03
N GLY A 152 -1.53 20.29 0.24
CA GLY A 152 -1.23 18.93 0.66
C GLY A 152 -2.40 17.97 0.39
N VAL A 153 -3.62 18.37 0.78
CA VAL A 153 -4.84 17.57 0.54
C VAL A 153 -5.09 17.38 -0.96
N LEU A 154 -5.05 18.46 -1.74
CA LEU A 154 -5.26 18.40 -3.18
C LEU A 154 -4.24 17.51 -3.89
N SER A 155 -2.96 17.52 -3.47
CA SER A 155 -1.95 16.66 -4.06
C SER A 155 -2.26 15.17 -3.88
N VAL A 156 -2.77 14.77 -2.70
CA VAL A 156 -3.23 13.41 -2.44
C VAL A 156 -4.46 13.07 -3.28
N LEU A 157 -5.46 13.96 -3.31
CA LEU A 157 -6.68 13.75 -4.10
C LEU A 157 -6.38 13.59 -5.59
N PHE A 158 -5.49 14.41 -6.16
CA PHE A 158 -5.10 14.27 -7.58
C PHE A 158 -4.40 12.94 -7.89
N VAL A 159 -3.66 12.35 -6.95
CA VAL A 159 -3.08 11.04 -7.15
C VAL A 159 -4.12 9.94 -6.97
N VAL A 160 -5.00 10.04 -5.98
CA VAL A 160 -6.07 9.06 -5.74
C VAL A 160 -7.05 9.04 -6.92
N PHE A 161 -7.45 10.21 -7.41
CA PHE A 161 -8.40 10.37 -8.52
C PHE A 161 -7.70 10.68 -9.85
N ARG A 162 -6.53 10.12 -10.07
CA ARG A 162 -5.73 10.33 -11.29
C ARG A 162 -6.29 9.66 -12.55
N SER A 163 -7.41 8.95 -12.45
CA SER A 163 -8.06 8.37 -13.63
C SER A 163 -8.34 9.48 -14.63
N GLY A 164 -8.04 9.22 -15.91
CA GLY A 164 -8.21 10.22 -16.97
C GLY A 164 -9.67 10.63 -17.16
N THR A 165 -9.97 11.23 -18.29
CA THR A 165 -11.34 11.68 -18.64
C THR A 165 -12.33 10.51 -18.84
N ALA A 166 -11.85 9.25 -18.80
CA ALA A 166 -12.66 8.06 -18.98
C ALA A 166 -13.85 7.98 -18.02
N PHE A 167 -13.67 8.32 -16.74
CA PHE A 167 -14.77 8.35 -15.77
C PHE A 167 -15.86 9.37 -16.16
N PHE A 168 -15.48 10.56 -16.60
CA PHE A 168 -16.44 11.59 -16.98
C PHE A 168 -17.22 11.21 -18.24
N ARG A 169 -16.52 10.57 -19.19
CA ARG A 169 -17.14 10.04 -20.39
C ARG A 169 -18.13 8.93 -20.05
N PHE A 170 -17.71 7.94 -19.27
CA PHE A 170 -18.56 6.88 -18.76
C PHE A 170 -19.80 7.44 -18.04
N ALA A 171 -19.61 8.35 -17.09
CA ALA A 171 -20.70 8.95 -16.34
C ALA A 171 -21.68 9.71 -17.24
N TYR A 172 -21.18 10.44 -18.25
CA TYR A 172 -22.00 11.16 -19.21
C TYR A 172 -22.85 10.22 -20.06
N GLU A 173 -22.25 9.17 -20.62
CA GLU A 173 -22.92 8.17 -21.46
C GLU A 173 -24.04 7.46 -20.68
N HIS A 174 -23.74 6.99 -19.46
CA HIS A 174 -24.71 6.27 -18.64
C HIS A 174 -25.75 7.17 -17.94
N LEU A 175 -25.40 8.44 -17.72
CA LEU A 175 -26.40 9.43 -17.25
C LEU A 175 -27.44 9.71 -18.35
N GLN A 176 -27.02 9.78 -19.61
CA GLN A 176 -27.94 9.95 -20.74
C GLN A 176 -28.79 8.69 -20.98
N ALA A 177 -28.23 7.52 -20.77
CA ALA A 177 -28.94 6.24 -20.86
C ALA A 177 -29.89 6.00 -19.67
N GLY A 178 -29.71 6.73 -18.56
CA GLY A 178 -30.53 6.59 -17.35
C GLY A 178 -30.18 5.38 -16.47
N ASP A 179 -29.09 4.68 -16.77
CA ASP A 179 -28.66 3.43 -16.12
C ASP A 179 -27.38 3.58 -15.26
N LEU A 180 -26.91 4.81 -15.00
CA LEU A 180 -25.66 5.08 -14.31
C LEU A 180 -25.54 4.35 -12.96
N TRP A 181 -26.59 4.42 -12.15
CA TRP A 181 -26.55 3.80 -10.81
C TRP A 181 -26.58 2.29 -10.86
N GLU A 182 -27.34 1.72 -11.79
CA GLU A 182 -27.41 0.28 -12.00
C GLU A 182 -26.07 -0.25 -12.52
N THR A 183 -25.46 0.45 -13.47
CA THR A 183 -24.14 0.10 -14.02
C THR A 183 -23.03 0.24 -12.98
N LEU A 184 -23.04 1.28 -12.15
CA LEU A 184 -22.08 1.43 -11.06
C LEU A 184 -22.24 0.32 -9.99
N ALA A 185 -23.48 -0.05 -9.67
CA ALA A 185 -23.76 -1.14 -8.73
C ALA A 185 -23.36 -2.51 -9.29
N GLY A 186 -23.58 -2.73 -10.59
CA GLY A 186 -23.18 -3.95 -11.29
C GLY A 186 -21.68 -4.09 -11.55
N ASN A 187 -20.92 -2.99 -11.48
CA ASN A 187 -19.44 -2.89 -11.57
C ASN A 187 -18.78 -3.53 -12.82
N THR A 188 -19.55 -3.97 -13.80
CA THR A 188 -19.02 -4.69 -14.98
C THR A 188 -18.63 -3.75 -16.12
N ALA A 189 -19.42 -2.72 -16.37
CA ALA A 189 -19.15 -1.79 -17.47
C ALA A 189 -18.07 -0.75 -17.12
N PHE A 190 -17.95 -0.35 -15.84
CA PHE A 190 -16.91 0.59 -15.37
C PHE A 190 -15.49 0.05 -15.62
N ILE A 191 -15.28 -1.25 -15.48
CA ILE A 191 -14.00 -1.92 -15.72
C ILE A 191 -13.54 -1.78 -17.18
N GLY A 192 -14.47 -1.72 -18.12
CA GLY A 192 -14.17 -1.56 -19.55
C GLY A 192 -13.60 -0.18 -19.93
N TYR A 193 -13.67 0.82 -19.03
CA TYR A 193 -13.18 2.19 -19.24
C TYR A 193 -11.84 2.47 -18.56
N THR A 194 -11.30 1.52 -17.78
CA THR A 194 -10.00 1.62 -17.11
C THR A 194 -8.92 0.90 -17.88
#